data_f1ae87c9bc6e36115313897bff19f45b
#
_entry.id   f1ae87c9bc6e36115313897bff19f45b
#
_cell.length_a   1.000
_cell.length_b   1.000
_cell.length_c   1.000
_cell.angle_alpha   90.00
_cell.angle_beta   90.00
_cell.angle_gamma   90.00
#
_symmetry.space_group_name_H-M   'P 1'
#
loop_
_entity.id
_entity.type
_entity.pdbx_description
1 polymer ?
#
loop_
_entity_poly.entity_id
_entity_poly.type
_entity_poly.pdbx_seq_one_letter_code
_entity_poly.pdbx_strand_id
1 'polypeptide(L)'
;MSILLAVIMILVVVYVYRHRVDLGIVSPAGKGNEESTSSGIPASARPANIAWEALDRTSDGFKVEMPVEIKQIQVPAYNFQGGAEQVDMIYSYPNPETCFAVAWADEPPVERANSDVPDKTLDMARDDAMQRTETTLVSETPLSQQGFPARDFSARNLGGGVFNARLILARKRLYMLAATFPSVDARREQDVIRFFNSFNVVAGNQ
;
A
#
# COMPACT_ATOMS: atom_id res chain seq x y z
N MET A 1 -12.82 23.65 -1.50
CA MET A 1 -11.44 23.88 -1.92
C MET A 1 -10.52 23.11 -0.99
N SER A 2 -10.40 21.79 -1.12
CA SER A 2 -9.55 20.94 -0.27
C SER A 2 -9.39 19.55 -0.92
N ILE A 3 -8.82 19.48 -2.13
CA ILE A 3 -8.69 18.22 -2.88
C ILE A 3 -7.21 17.72 -2.92
N LEU A 4 -6.27 18.44 -2.30
CA LEU A 4 -4.86 18.30 -2.64
C LEU A 4 -4.02 17.39 -1.73
N LEU A 5 -4.51 16.93 -0.59
CA LEU A 5 -3.67 16.20 0.38
C LEU A 5 -3.59 14.70 0.19
N ALA A 6 -4.64 14.13 -0.36
CA ALA A 6 -4.67 12.73 -0.70
C ALA A 6 -3.77 12.40 -1.92
N VAL A 7 -3.41 13.40 -2.71
CA VAL A 7 -2.53 13.30 -3.89
C VAL A 7 -1.16 12.69 -3.58
N ILE A 8 -0.74 12.76 -2.34
CA ILE A 8 0.63 12.51 -1.91
C ILE A 8 0.98 11.03 -1.79
N MET A 9 0.08 10.23 -1.20
CA MET A 9 0.42 8.88 -0.77
C MET A 9 0.51 7.83 -1.89
N ILE A 10 -0.03 8.11 -3.07
CA ILE A 10 -0.31 7.04 -4.04
C ILE A 10 0.48 7.13 -5.32
N LEU A 11 1.07 8.28 -5.64
CA LEU A 11 2.09 8.33 -6.70
C LEU A 11 3.11 7.21 -6.56
N VAL A 12 3.27 6.73 -5.36
CA VAL A 12 4.23 5.73 -4.95
C VAL A 12 3.83 4.33 -5.36
N VAL A 13 2.62 3.88 -5.06
CA VAL A 13 2.18 2.53 -5.44
C VAL A 13 2.03 2.46 -6.96
N VAL A 14 1.53 3.51 -7.60
CA VAL A 14 1.41 3.59 -9.07
C VAL A 14 2.76 3.81 -9.74
N TYR A 15 3.64 4.63 -9.19
CA TYR A 15 5.00 4.80 -9.70
C TYR A 15 5.74 3.46 -9.70
N VAL A 16 5.70 2.74 -8.61
CA VAL A 16 6.32 1.42 -8.48
C VAL A 16 5.61 0.39 -9.38
N TYR A 17 4.28 0.44 -9.52
CA TYR A 17 3.53 -0.47 -10.39
C TYR A 17 3.73 -0.16 -11.89
N ARG A 18 3.76 1.11 -12.31
CA ARG A 18 4.01 1.53 -13.70
C ARG A 18 5.46 1.45 -14.12
N HIS A 19 6.40 1.71 -13.21
CA HIS A 19 7.85 1.68 -13.50
C HIS A 19 8.52 0.34 -13.18
N ARG A 20 7.78 -0.75 -13.10
CA ARG A 20 8.32 -2.11 -12.97
C ARG A 20 9.39 -2.42 -14.03
N VAL A 21 9.22 -1.93 -15.24
CA VAL A 21 10.14 -2.14 -16.37
C VAL A 21 11.45 -1.38 -16.15
N ASP A 22 11.38 -0.15 -15.64
CA ASP A 22 12.56 0.71 -15.44
C ASP A 22 13.39 0.31 -14.22
N LEU A 23 12.79 -0.41 -13.27
CA LEU A 23 13.49 -0.91 -12.07
C LEU A 23 14.16 -2.26 -12.26
N GLY A 24 14.16 -2.80 -13.49
CA GLY A 24 14.84 -4.07 -13.81
C GLY A 24 14.17 -5.33 -13.22
N ILE A 25 12.90 -5.23 -12.79
CA ILE A 25 12.17 -6.31 -12.11
C ILE A 25 11.44 -7.23 -13.10
N VAL A 26 11.33 -6.85 -14.39
CA VAL A 26 10.73 -7.67 -15.43
C VAL A 26 11.71 -7.90 -16.55
N SER A 27 12.16 -9.14 -16.74
CA SER A 27 12.82 -9.56 -17.98
C SER A 27 11.82 -9.49 -19.15
N PRO A 28 12.19 -8.92 -20.30
CA PRO A 28 11.32 -8.94 -21.47
C PRO A 28 11.06 -10.39 -21.88
N ALA A 29 9.79 -10.74 -22.02
CA ALA A 29 9.37 -12.06 -22.50
C ALA A 29 10.04 -12.36 -23.85
N GLY A 30 10.93 -13.36 -23.86
CA GLY A 30 11.55 -13.88 -25.06
C GLY A 30 10.50 -14.46 -25.98
N LYS A 31 10.48 -14.00 -27.24
CA LYS A 31 9.80 -14.70 -28.33
C LYS A 31 10.49 -16.06 -28.52
N GLY A 32 9.80 -17.14 -28.29
CA GLY A 32 10.26 -18.50 -28.52
C GLY A 32 9.10 -19.40 -28.90
N ASN A 33 9.14 -19.81 -30.13
CA ASN A 33 8.45 -20.86 -30.89
C ASN A 33 7.48 -21.79 -30.17
N GLU A 34 6.33 -21.92 -30.81
CA GLU A 34 5.35 -23.02 -30.64
C GLU A 34 5.98 -24.39 -30.92
N GLU A 35 5.88 -25.28 -29.96
CA GLU A 35 5.79 -26.72 -30.27
C GLU A 35 4.87 -27.38 -29.24
N SER A 36 3.77 -27.88 -29.78
CA SER A 36 2.74 -28.62 -29.06
C SER A 36 3.29 -29.93 -28.54
N THR A 37 3.17 -30.17 -27.23
CA THR A 37 3.01 -31.54 -26.74
C THR A 37 2.16 -31.54 -25.48
N SER A 38 1.12 -32.33 -25.56
CA SER A 38 0.11 -32.75 -24.60
C SER A 38 0.68 -33.22 -23.26
N SER A 39 -0.13 -32.95 -22.24
CA SER A 39 -0.31 -33.67 -20.98
C SER A 39 0.41 -33.16 -19.76
N GLY A 40 -0.40 -32.93 -18.73
CA GLY A 40 -0.01 -32.76 -17.35
C GLY A 40 -0.21 -31.34 -16.87
N ILE A 41 -1.39 -31.04 -16.32
CA ILE A 41 -1.58 -29.92 -15.44
C ILE A 41 -0.57 -30.09 -14.30
N PRO A 42 0.47 -29.25 -14.19
CA PRO A 42 1.37 -29.34 -13.06
C PRO A 42 0.53 -29.07 -11.82
N ALA A 43 0.57 -30.03 -10.88
CA ALA A 43 -0.01 -29.87 -9.56
C ALA A 43 0.36 -28.48 -9.05
N SER A 44 -0.66 -27.68 -8.73
CA SER A 44 -0.60 -26.35 -8.16
C SER A 44 0.66 -26.19 -7.31
N ALA A 45 1.62 -25.40 -7.78
CA ALA A 45 2.78 -25.04 -6.99
C ALA A 45 2.23 -24.45 -5.70
N ARG A 46 2.45 -25.10 -4.56
CA ARG A 46 2.14 -24.51 -3.25
C ARG A 46 2.77 -23.14 -3.25
N PRO A 47 2.00 -22.08 -2.94
CA PRO A 47 2.56 -20.75 -2.91
C PRO A 47 3.82 -20.76 -2.03
N ALA A 48 4.93 -20.31 -2.59
CA ALA A 48 6.21 -20.26 -1.89
C ALA A 48 5.99 -19.58 -0.53
N ASN A 49 6.55 -20.15 0.53
CA ASN A 49 6.42 -19.56 1.86
C ASN A 49 7.17 -18.22 1.84
N ILE A 50 6.44 -17.11 1.96
CA ILE A 50 7.03 -15.77 2.01
C ILE A 50 7.81 -15.66 3.33
N ALA A 51 9.08 -15.32 3.25
CA ALA A 51 9.87 -14.99 4.44
C ALA A 51 9.49 -13.58 4.91
N TRP A 52 9.36 -13.39 6.22
CA TRP A 52 8.97 -12.13 6.86
C TRP A 52 10.02 -11.68 7.86
N GLU A 53 10.18 -10.37 7.98
CA GLU A 53 11.02 -9.77 9.01
C GLU A 53 10.25 -8.69 9.77
N ALA A 54 10.59 -8.54 11.05
CA ALA A 54 10.06 -7.50 11.91
C ALA A 54 10.94 -6.25 11.79
N LEU A 55 10.32 -5.13 11.43
CA LEU A 55 10.98 -3.85 11.30
C LEU A 55 10.66 -2.98 12.50
N ASP A 56 11.70 -2.41 13.10
CA ASP A 56 11.60 -1.34 14.08
C ASP A 56 11.92 -0.01 13.40
N ARG A 57 10.88 0.76 13.12
CA ARG A 57 10.94 2.09 12.53
C ARG A 57 10.49 3.14 13.55
N THR A 58 10.97 3.03 14.78
CA THR A 58 10.60 3.95 15.87
C THR A 58 10.92 5.41 15.52
N SER A 59 11.99 5.69 14.75
CA SER A 59 12.27 7.02 14.23
C SER A 59 11.14 7.58 13.35
N ASP A 60 10.46 6.71 12.62
CA ASP A 60 9.34 7.03 11.73
C ASP A 60 7.98 6.83 12.41
N GLY A 61 7.99 6.48 13.70
CA GLY A 61 6.81 6.36 14.54
C GLY A 61 6.03 5.05 14.41
N PHE A 62 6.63 3.97 13.88
CA PHE A 62 5.95 2.67 13.75
C PHE A 62 6.86 1.47 13.85
N LYS A 63 6.23 0.30 14.04
CA LYS A 63 6.82 -1.03 13.87
C LYS A 63 5.88 -1.86 13.00
N VAL A 64 6.43 -2.79 12.20
CA VAL A 64 5.65 -3.64 11.30
C VAL A 64 6.40 -4.90 10.92
N GLU A 65 5.70 -5.99 10.61
CA GLU A 65 6.28 -7.14 9.92
C GLU A 65 6.03 -7.00 8.41
N MET A 66 7.06 -7.19 7.60
CA MET A 66 6.99 -7.14 6.14
C MET A 66 7.70 -8.34 5.51
N PRO A 67 7.32 -8.73 4.27
CA PRO A 67 8.15 -9.63 3.50
C PRO A 67 9.58 -9.09 3.35
N VAL A 68 10.56 -9.98 3.36
CA VAL A 68 11.99 -9.63 3.20
C VAL A 68 12.28 -8.89 1.90
N GLU A 69 13.52 -8.41 1.73
CA GLU A 69 13.98 -7.58 0.61
C GLU A 69 13.28 -6.20 0.56
N ILE A 70 13.23 -5.56 1.73
CA ILE A 70 12.59 -4.27 1.88
C ILE A 70 13.45 -3.17 1.25
N LYS A 71 12.81 -2.33 0.46
CA LYS A 71 13.38 -1.14 -0.17
C LYS A 71 12.74 0.11 0.41
N GLN A 72 13.47 1.20 0.41
CA GLN A 72 12.97 2.52 0.80
C GLN A 72 13.12 3.50 -0.35
N ILE A 73 12.10 4.33 -0.55
CA ILE A 73 12.15 5.45 -1.49
C ILE A 73 11.47 6.68 -0.87
N GLN A 74 11.83 7.84 -1.40
CA GLN A 74 11.08 9.07 -1.19
C GLN A 74 10.37 9.42 -2.49
N VAL A 75 9.10 9.78 -2.37
CA VAL A 75 8.26 10.10 -3.50
C VAL A 75 7.84 11.55 -3.43
N PRO A 76 8.04 12.30 -4.53
CA PRO A 76 7.59 13.68 -4.58
C PRO A 76 6.07 13.75 -4.47
N ALA A 77 5.63 14.65 -3.66
CA ALA A 77 4.24 14.90 -3.35
C ALA A 77 3.97 16.40 -3.34
N TYR A 78 2.69 16.77 -3.30
CA TYR A 78 2.33 18.17 -3.16
C TYR A 78 1.45 18.35 -1.93
N ASN A 79 1.82 19.27 -1.05
CA ASN A 79 1.01 19.63 0.10
C ASN A 79 -0.24 20.44 -0.31
N PHE A 80 -1.11 20.73 0.65
CA PHE A 80 -2.36 21.48 0.44
C PHE A 80 -2.18 22.86 -0.17
N GLN A 81 -1.03 23.46 0.03
CA GLN A 81 -0.71 24.79 -0.48
C GLN A 81 -0.06 24.72 -1.86
N GLY A 82 0.08 23.51 -2.44
CA GLY A 82 0.73 23.29 -3.73
C GLY A 82 2.25 23.26 -3.63
N GLY A 83 2.81 23.26 -2.41
CA GLY A 83 4.26 23.08 -2.18
C GLY A 83 4.66 21.61 -2.40
N ALA A 84 5.85 21.39 -2.97
CA ALA A 84 6.39 20.05 -3.12
C ALA A 84 6.83 19.52 -1.73
N GLU A 85 6.40 18.30 -1.44
CA GLU A 85 6.78 17.55 -0.24
C GLU A 85 7.36 16.19 -0.65
N GLN A 86 8.04 15.55 0.29
CA GLN A 86 8.53 14.17 0.13
C GLN A 86 7.72 13.26 1.05
N VAL A 87 7.22 12.16 0.50
CA VAL A 87 6.59 11.08 1.26
C VAL A 87 7.55 9.92 1.32
N ASP A 88 7.83 9.47 2.52
CA ASP A 88 8.64 8.29 2.73
C ASP A 88 7.80 7.03 2.55
N MET A 89 8.39 6.02 1.91
CA MET A 89 7.78 4.72 1.76
C MET A 89 8.82 3.62 1.85
N ILE A 90 8.42 2.53 2.53
CA ILE A 90 9.09 1.23 2.43
C ILE A 90 8.18 0.25 1.70
N TYR A 91 8.78 -0.63 0.90
CA TYR A 91 8.04 -1.64 0.16
C TYR A 91 8.86 -2.90 -0.08
N SER A 92 8.16 -4.01 -0.35
CA SER A 92 8.75 -5.31 -0.71
C SER A 92 7.93 -5.98 -1.79
N TYR A 93 8.61 -6.72 -2.67
CA TYR A 93 8.02 -7.59 -3.68
C TYR A 93 8.40 -9.04 -3.38
N PRO A 94 7.57 -9.80 -2.62
CA PRO A 94 7.84 -11.22 -2.39
C PRO A 94 7.78 -12.07 -3.67
N ASN A 95 7.17 -11.54 -4.71
CA ASN A 95 7.21 -12.02 -6.09
C ASN A 95 6.91 -10.83 -7.04
N PRO A 96 7.13 -10.96 -8.37
CA PRO A 96 6.99 -9.84 -9.30
C PRO A 96 5.59 -9.21 -9.37
N GLU A 97 4.56 -9.88 -8.91
CA GLU A 97 3.17 -9.44 -9.06
C GLU A 97 2.49 -9.02 -7.75
N THR A 98 3.17 -9.24 -6.62
CA THR A 98 2.65 -8.93 -5.28
C THR A 98 3.55 -7.88 -4.63
N CYS A 99 2.95 -6.82 -4.10
CA CYS A 99 3.66 -5.76 -3.38
C CYS A 99 3.03 -5.53 -2.01
N PHE A 100 3.89 -5.34 -1.01
CA PHE A 100 3.54 -4.83 0.32
C PHE A 100 4.26 -3.51 0.52
N ALA A 101 3.56 -2.49 1.01
CA ALA A 101 4.13 -1.17 1.20
C ALA A 101 3.56 -0.48 2.45
N VAL A 102 4.41 0.30 3.12
CA VAL A 102 4.00 1.26 4.14
C VAL A 102 4.49 2.63 3.70
N ALA A 103 3.57 3.58 3.60
CA ALA A 103 3.88 4.97 3.33
C ALA A 103 3.38 5.84 4.49
N TRP A 104 4.05 6.96 4.75
CA TRP A 104 3.63 7.90 5.79
C TRP A 104 3.91 9.34 5.39
N ALA A 105 2.99 10.20 5.82
CA ALA A 105 3.08 11.64 5.62
C ALA A 105 2.76 12.38 6.92
N ASP A 106 3.54 13.40 7.22
CA ASP A 106 3.30 14.26 8.36
C ASP A 106 2.25 15.33 8.06
N GLU A 107 1.57 15.77 9.11
CA GLU A 107 0.63 16.88 9.11
C GLU A 107 -0.47 16.83 8.04
N PRO A 108 -1.29 15.76 7.96
CA PRO A 108 -2.56 15.92 7.28
C PRO A 108 -3.31 17.06 7.98
N PRO A 109 -3.92 18.01 7.25
CA PRO A 109 -4.62 19.12 7.88
C PRO A 109 -5.82 18.60 8.64
N VAL A 110 -5.66 18.55 9.92
CA VAL A 110 -6.76 18.39 10.87
C VAL A 110 -7.21 19.78 11.22
N GLU A 111 -8.27 20.28 10.57
CA GLU A 111 -8.93 21.49 11.03
C GLU A 111 -9.44 21.26 12.46
N ARG A 112 -8.96 22.06 13.39
CA ARG A 112 -9.00 21.85 14.85
C ARG A 112 -10.38 21.84 15.51
N ALA A 113 -11.49 21.79 14.77
CA ALA A 113 -12.78 22.15 15.35
C ALA A 113 -13.95 21.20 15.10
N ASN A 114 -13.84 20.12 14.33
CA ASN A 114 -14.98 19.23 14.05
C ASN A 114 -14.67 17.76 14.32
N SER A 115 -15.57 17.06 14.99
CA SER A 115 -15.52 15.63 15.27
C SER A 115 -15.43 14.74 14.00
N ASP A 116 -15.83 15.28 12.85
CA ASP A 116 -15.87 14.56 11.57
C ASP A 116 -14.55 14.65 10.75
N VAL A 117 -13.57 15.39 11.25
CA VAL A 117 -12.32 15.64 10.52
C VAL A 117 -11.51 14.36 10.26
N PRO A 118 -11.36 13.41 11.23
CA PRO A 118 -10.67 12.17 10.98
C PRO A 118 -11.28 11.37 9.83
N ASP A 119 -12.61 11.26 9.80
CA ASP A 119 -13.31 10.49 8.76
C ASP A 119 -13.15 11.12 7.37
N LYS A 120 -13.27 12.44 7.26
CA LYS A 120 -13.03 13.15 6.00
C LYS A 120 -11.60 12.98 5.50
N THR A 121 -10.61 13.02 6.39
CA THR A 121 -9.22 12.81 6.01
C THR A 121 -9.01 11.39 5.48
N LEU A 122 -9.57 10.39 6.14
CA LEU A 122 -9.49 9.00 5.71
C LEU A 122 -10.27 8.76 4.41
N ASP A 123 -11.44 9.40 4.22
CA ASP A 123 -12.20 9.37 2.96
C ASP A 123 -11.40 9.92 1.80
N MET A 124 -10.80 11.10 1.98
CA MET A 124 -9.97 11.73 0.97
C MET A 124 -8.76 10.87 0.60
N ALA A 125 -8.08 10.30 1.59
CA ALA A 125 -6.94 9.43 1.38
C ALA A 125 -7.33 8.15 0.62
N ARG A 126 -8.47 7.53 0.95
CA ARG A 126 -9.01 6.38 0.22
C ARG A 126 -9.33 6.75 -1.23
N ASP A 127 -10.09 7.82 -1.45
CA ASP A 127 -10.57 8.20 -2.77
C ASP A 127 -9.41 8.55 -3.71
N ASP A 128 -8.40 9.25 -3.20
CA ASP A 128 -7.19 9.51 -3.94
C ASP A 128 -6.41 8.22 -4.24
N ALA A 129 -6.33 7.29 -3.26
CA ALA A 129 -5.74 5.97 -3.46
C ALA A 129 -6.37 5.26 -4.66
N MET A 130 -7.69 5.18 -4.66
CA MET A 130 -8.44 4.52 -5.73
C MET A 130 -8.27 5.22 -7.08
N GLN A 131 -8.33 6.55 -7.11
CA GLN A 131 -8.16 7.30 -8.34
C GLN A 131 -6.82 7.02 -9.01
N ARG A 132 -5.73 6.99 -8.24
CA ARG A 132 -4.39 6.80 -8.78
C ARG A 132 -4.06 5.37 -9.14
N THR A 133 -4.62 4.41 -8.43
CA THR A 133 -4.49 3.00 -8.76
C THR A 133 -5.48 2.57 -9.85
N GLU A 134 -6.33 3.50 -10.34
CA GLU A 134 -7.38 3.21 -11.31
C GLU A 134 -8.27 2.04 -10.85
N THR A 135 -8.61 2.05 -9.54
CA THR A 135 -9.38 1.00 -8.90
C THR A 135 -10.76 1.50 -8.48
N THR A 136 -11.69 0.56 -8.32
CA THR A 136 -13.04 0.81 -7.80
C THR A 136 -13.20 0.11 -6.44
N LEU A 137 -13.84 0.79 -5.50
CA LEU A 137 -14.09 0.27 -4.15
C LEU A 137 -14.93 -1.01 -4.21
N VAL A 138 -14.49 -2.02 -3.50
CA VAL A 138 -15.20 -3.30 -3.33
C VAL A 138 -15.80 -3.39 -1.93
N SER A 139 -15.01 -3.04 -0.92
CA SER A 139 -15.43 -3.05 0.49
C SER A 139 -14.66 -2.04 1.31
N GLU A 140 -15.27 -1.60 2.38
CA GLU A 140 -14.68 -0.68 3.35
C GLU A 140 -15.18 -0.98 4.75
N THR A 141 -14.30 -0.86 5.74
CA THR A 141 -14.62 -1.08 7.15
C THR A 141 -13.90 -0.05 8.01
N PRO A 142 -14.61 0.85 8.69
CA PRO A 142 -14.01 1.71 9.70
C PRO A 142 -13.57 0.87 10.91
N LEU A 143 -12.42 1.22 11.49
CA LEU A 143 -11.88 0.56 12.67
C LEU A 143 -11.08 1.53 13.54
N SER A 144 -10.60 1.04 14.66
CA SER A 144 -9.66 1.75 15.52
C SER A 144 -8.38 0.93 15.66
N GLN A 145 -7.24 1.53 15.30
CA GLN A 145 -5.92 0.95 15.49
C GLN A 145 -5.23 1.59 16.68
N GLN A 146 -5.10 0.86 17.79
CA GLN A 146 -4.50 1.39 19.04
C GLN A 146 -5.18 2.70 19.54
N GLY A 147 -6.50 2.83 19.35
CA GLY A 147 -7.25 4.04 19.72
C GLY A 147 -7.22 5.15 18.65
N PHE A 148 -6.48 5.00 17.57
CA PHE A 148 -6.47 5.94 16.45
C PHE A 148 -7.54 5.61 15.42
N PRO A 149 -8.20 6.60 14.80
CA PRO A 149 -9.11 6.39 13.69
C PRO A 149 -8.39 5.69 12.54
N ALA A 150 -9.00 4.64 12.02
CA ALA A 150 -8.44 3.86 10.93
C ALA A 150 -9.54 3.33 10.00
N ARG A 151 -9.14 2.86 8.81
CA ARG A 151 -10.05 2.35 7.80
C ARG A 151 -9.37 1.29 6.95
N ASP A 152 -9.96 0.11 6.88
CA ASP A 152 -9.59 -0.91 5.91
C ASP A 152 -10.45 -0.77 4.66
N PHE A 153 -9.86 -0.90 3.49
CA PHE A 153 -10.63 -1.01 2.26
C PHE A 153 -9.97 -1.96 1.26
N SER A 154 -10.81 -2.51 0.40
CA SER A 154 -10.39 -3.32 -0.75
C SER A 154 -10.95 -2.70 -2.02
N ALA A 155 -10.14 -2.64 -3.07
CA ALA A 155 -10.52 -2.11 -4.36
C ALA A 155 -9.97 -2.99 -5.49
N ARG A 156 -10.54 -2.88 -6.70
CA ARG A 156 -10.13 -3.64 -7.90
C ARG A 156 -9.96 -2.74 -9.09
N ASN A 157 -8.99 -3.05 -9.93
CA ASN A 157 -8.87 -2.45 -11.25
C ASN A 157 -9.61 -3.27 -12.32
N LEU A 158 -9.74 -2.71 -13.53
CA LEU A 158 -10.40 -3.38 -14.66
C LEU A 158 -9.69 -4.67 -15.10
N GLY A 159 -8.39 -4.81 -14.83
CA GLY A 159 -7.62 -6.02 -15.12
C GLY A 159 -7.77 -7.13 -14.07
N GLY A 160 -8.63 -6.94 -13.06
CA GLY A 160 -8.86 -7.92 -11.99
C GLY A 160 -7.86 -7.84 -10.83
N GLY A 161 -6.86 -6.96 -10.91
CA GLY A 161 -5.92 -6.73 -9.83
C GLY A 161 -6.59 -6.21 -8.56
N VAL A 162 -6.13 -6.68 -7.42
CA VAL A 162 -6.67 -6.36 -6.09
C VAL A 162 -5.74 -5.43 -5.35
N PHE A 163 -6.30 -4.39 -4.78
CA PHE A 163 -5.65 -3.44 -3.89
C PHE A 163 -6.33 -3.49 -2.52
N ASN A 164 -5.59 -3.86 -1.49
CA ASN A 164 -6.06 -3.81 -0.11
C ASN A 164 -5.24 -2.76 0.63
N ALA A 165 -5.90 -1.91 1.40
CA ALA A 165 -5.21 -0.91 2.18
C ALA A 165 -5.81 -0.73 3.57
N ARG A 166 -4.96 -0.36 4.53
CA ARG A 166 -5.32 0.18 5.83
C ARG A 166 -4.78 1.60 5.94
N LEU A 167 -5.67 2.55 6.17
CA LEU A 167 -5.35 3.93 6.51
C LEU A 167 -5.42 4.10 8.02
N ILE A 168 -4.46 4.81 8.61
CA ILE A 168 -4.42 5.09 10.06
C ILE A 168 -4.05 6.56 10.24
N LEU A 169 -4.92 7.33 10.88
CA LEU A 169 -4.63 8.72 11.23
C LEU A 169 -4.21 8.80 12.70
N ALA A 170 -2.90 8.77 12.93
CA ALA A 170 -2.33 8.78 14.27
C ALA A 170 -1.65 10.11 14.58
N ARG A 171 -2.18 10.83 15.55
CA ARG A 171 -1.68 12.14 15.95
C ARG A 171 -1.71 13.14 14.79
N LYS A 172 -0.53 13.49 14.23
CA LYS A 172 -0.39 14.38 13.08
C LYS A 172 0.16 13.66 11.85
N ARG A 173 0.07 12.32 11.81
CA ARG A 173 0.63 11.52 10.73
C ARG A 173 -0.43 10.59 10.16
N LEU A 174 -0.50 10.54 8.84
CA LEU A 174 -1.28 9.56 8.11
C LEU A 174 -0.35 8.43 7.68
N TYR A 175 -0.70 7.20 8.03
CA TYR A 175 -0.05 5.99 7.54
C TYR A 175 -0.97 5.29 6.55
N MET A 176 -0.39 4.73 5.49
CA MET A 176 -1.07 3.82 4.58
C MET A 176 -0.27 2.53 4.46
N LEU A 177 -0.89 1.44 4.85
CA LEU A 177 -0.42 0.10 4.54
C LEU A 177 -1.14 -0.37 3.28
N ALA A 178 -0.40 -0.90 2.32
CA ALA A 178 -0.97 -1.38 1.06
C ALA A 178 -0.45 -2.78 0.71
N ALA A 179 -1.35 -3.63 0.24
CA ALA A 179 -1.02 -4.94 -0.30
C ALA A 179 -1.72 -5.12 -1.66
N THR A 180 -0.95 -5.39 -2.73
CA THR A 180 -1.46 -5.54 -4.09
C THR A 180 -1.21 -6.94 -4.62
N PHE A 181 -2.19 -7.46 -5.36
CA PHE A 181 -2.15 -8.79 -5.97
C PHE A 181 -2.65 -8.72 -7.42
N PRO A 182 -2.18 -9.59 -8.33
CA PRO A 182 -2.60 -9.57 -9.74
C PRO A 182 -4.07 -9.98 -9.94
N SER A 183 -4.64 -10.73 -9.00
CA SER A 183 -6.05 -11.17 -9.04
C SER A 183 -6.54 -11.53 -7.63
N VAL A 184 -7.86 -11.78 -7.52
CA VAL A 184 -8.47 -12.27 -6.27
C VAL A 184 -7.93 -13.63 -5.88
N ASP A 185 -7.73 -14.53 -6.83
CA ASP A 185 -7.25 -15.89 -6.57
C ASP A 185 -5.79 -15.91 -6.12
N ALA A 186 -5.00 -14.90 -6.54
CA ALA A 186 -3.62 -14.72 -6.10
C ALA A 186 -3.52 -14.03 -4.72
N ARG A 187 -4.63 -13.49 -4.20
CA ARG A 187 -4.67 -12.81 -2.91
C ARG A 187 -4.41 -13.79 -1.77
N ARG A 188 -3.42 -13.48 -0.97
CA ARG A 188 -3.06 -14.24 0.22
C ARG A 188 -3.64 -13.56 1.46
N GLU A 189 -4.86 -13.92 1.81
CA GLU A 189 -5.61 -13.30 2.92
C GLU A 189 -4.81 -13.32 4.23
N GLN A 190 -4.18 -14.44 4.57
CA GLN A 190 -3.38 -14.58 5.80
C GLN A 190 -2.19 -13.61 5.83
N ASP A 191 -1.57 -13.34 4.69
CA ASP A 191 -0.46 -12.40 4.59
C ASP A 191 -0.93 -10.96 4.75
N VAL A 192 -2.09 -10.61 4.18
CA VAL A 192 -2.72 -9.28 4.37
C VAL A 192 -3.06 -9.07 5.85
N ILE A 193 -3.70 -10.05 6.48
CA ILE A 193 -4.06 -10.00 7.92
C ILE A 193 -2.80 -9.87 8.78
N ARG A 194 -1.77 -10.67 8.51
CA ARG A 194 -0.49 -10.60 9.23
C ARG A 194 0.12 -9.21 9.11
N PHE A 195 0.26 -8.71 7.88
CA PHE A 195 0.84 -7.40 7.60
C PHE A 195 0.10 -6.29 8.33
N PHE A 196 -1.21 -6.20 8.17
CA PHE A 196 -2.01 -5.13 8.78
C PHE A 196 -2.03 -5.19 10.31
N ASN A 197 -2.12 -6.39 10.88
CA ASN A 197 -2.19 -6.56 12.33
C ASN A 197 -0.83 -6.43 13.03
N SER A 198 0.27 -6.60 12.30
CA SER A 198 1.62 -6.39 12.85
C SER A 198 1.98 -4.92 13.01
N PHE A 199 1.25 -4.02 12.32
CA PHE A 199 1.55 -2.59 12.36
C PHE A 199 1.20 -1.98 13.72
N ASN A 200 2.16 -1.31 14.31
CA ASN A 200 2.02 -0.64 15.58
C ASN A 200 2.56 0.78 15.50
N VAL A 201 1.71 1.76 15.85
CA VAL A 201 2.14 3.14 16.05
C VAL A 201 2.92 3.21 17.35
N VAL A 202 4.13 3.74 17.31
CA VAL A 202 4.98 3.95 18.49
C VAL A 202 5.22 5.44 18.72
N ALA A 203 5.57 5.81 19.93
CA ALA A 203 5.99 7.18 20.21
C ALA A 203 7.34 7.41 19.53
N GLY A 204 7.36 8.21 18.46
CA GLY A 204 8.61 8.70 17.90
C GLY A 204 9.34 9.57 18.93
N ASN A 205 10.64 9.51 18.97
CA ASN A 205 11.43 10.53 19.70
C ASN A 205 11.24 11.87 18.97
N GLN A 206 10.41 12.74 19.56
CA GLN A 206 10.28 14.14 19.13
C GLN A 206 11.46 14.94 19.67
#